data_1301d36892568fff0b337e5120dd42cd
#
_entry.id   1301d36892568fff0b337e5120dd42cd
#
_cell.length_a   1.000
_cell.length_b   1.000
_cell.length_c   1.000
_cell.angle_alpha   90.00
_cell.angle_beta   90.00
_cell.angle_gamma   90.00
#
_symmetry.space_group_name_H-M   'P 1'
#
loop_
_entity.id
_entity.type
_entity.pdbx_description
1 polymer ?
#
loop_
_entity_poly.entity_id
_entity_poly.type
_entity_poly.pdbx_seq_one_letter_code
_entity_poly.pdbx_strand_id
1 'polypeptide(L)'
;MILFSPDERNNMTDASYHLPAFYELWARWGPEEDRALWARAAAVSRDYLVKAAHSKTGLVPNFGQFDGSPWGFRGPETAAFREDAWRVAMNWSVDRSWWGKDSRQRELSDRLQRFFESQGMETYGDNWKLDGTLIRDRHSPGLVATNGVASLASTDGARARKFTEALWNLDVPSSKVFRYYDGLLSLMSLLHASGRFQVIEPKPRAVNARASRTAVTLPRASSTAAR
;
A
#
# COMPACT_ATOMS: atom_id res chain seq x y z
N MET A 1 10.35 -6.24 9.50
CA MET A 1 9.68 -4.92 9.67
C MET A 1 10.25 -3.96 8.64
N ILE A 2 9.46 -3.05 8.11
CA ILE A 2 9.94 -1.98 7.23
C ILE A 2 10.48 -0.85 8.11
N LEU A 3 11.73 -0.50 7.96
CA LEU A 3 12.37 0.59 8.69
C LEU A 3 12.05 1.94 8.04
N PHE A 4 11.95 2.99 8.84
CA PHE A 4 11.83 4.36 8.34
C PHE A 4 13.09 4.79 7.59
N SER A 5 14.26 4.45 8.13
CA SER A 5 15.54 4.63 7.46
C SER A 5 16.49 3.48 7.83
N PRO A 6 17.55 3.24 7.05
CA PRO A 6 18.51 2.17 7.31
C PRO A 6 19.48 2.43 8.49
N ASP A 7 19.25 3.46 9.28
CA ASP A 7 20.05 3.73 10.49
C ASP A 7 19.73 2.68 11.57
N GLU A 8 20.73 1.95 12.06
CA GLU A 8 20.58 0.90 13.08
C GLU A 8 19.97 1.39 14.40
N ARG A 9 20.07 2.69 14.71
CA ARG A 9 19.44 3.31 15.88
C ARG A 9 17.96 3.57 15.70
N ASN A 10 17.42 3.32 14.51
CA ASN A 10 16.07 3.66 14.15
C ASN A 10 15.16 2.42 14.32
N ASN A 11 14.41 2.39 15.41
CA ASN A 11 13.44 1.33 15.73
C ASN A 11 11.99 1.72 15.43
N MET A 12 11.79 2.69 14.54
CA MET A 12 10.50 3.20 14.11
C MET A 12 10.20 2.88 12.65
N THR A 13 8.95 2.99 12.27
CA THR A 13 8.47 2.87 10.91
C THR A 13 7.46 3.97 10.59
N ASP A 14 7.29 4.23 9.30
CA ASP A 14 6.18 5.00 8.76
C ASP A 14 5.13 4.01 8.24
N ALA A 15 3.89 4.09 8.72
CA ALA A 15 2.82 3.20 8.29
C ALA A 15 2.58 3.24 6.77
N SER A 16 2.83 4.40 6.13
CA SER A 16 2.67 4.58 4.70
C SER A 16 3.75 3.90 3.84
N TYR A 17 4.86 3.46 4.45
CA TYR A 17 5.90 2.68 3.77
C TYR A 17 5.57 1.19 3.69
N HIS A 18 4.52 0.76 4.38
CA HIS A 18 4.03 -0.61 4.28
C HIS A 18 3.16 -0.76 3.04
N LEU A 19 3.72 -1.37 1.99
CA LEU A 19 3.13 -1.52 0.65
C LEU A 19 2.89 -2.99 0.29
N PRO A 20 2.04 -3.73 1.05
CA PRO A 20 1.89 -5.17 0.87
C PRO A 20 1.48 -5.57 -0.54
N ALA A 21 0.69 -4.75 -1.25
CA ALA A 21 0.30 -5.01 -2.64
C ALA A 21 1.52 -5.13 -3.58
N PHE A 22 2.49 -4.23 -3.42
CA PHE A 22 3.70 -4.20 -4.25
C PHE A 22 4.72 -5.26 -3.82
N TYR A 23 4.81 -5.55 -2.53
CA TYR A 23 5.67 -6.63 -2.02
C TYR A 23 5.23 -7.99 -2.56
N GLU A 24 3.93 -8.21 -2.76
CA GLU A 24 3.41 -9.41 -3.43
C GLU A 24 3.84 -9.49 -4.91
N LEU A 25 3.94 -8.37 -5.62
CA LEU A 25 4.48 -8.35 -6.99
C LEU A 25 5.93 -8.80 -7.00
N TRP A 26 6.74 -8.26 -6.08
CA TRP A 26 8.16 -8.62 -5.99
C TRP A 26 8.37 -10.05 -5.48
N ALA A 27 7.51 -10.53 -4.61
CA ALA A 27 7.51 -11.95 -4.20
C ALA A 27 7.22 -12.90 -5.36
N ARG A 28 6.45 -12.47 -6.37
CA ARG A 28 6.09 -13.30 -7.53
C ARG A 28 7.10 -13.17 -8.68
N TRP A 29 7.51 -11.95 -8.99
CA TRP A 29 8.23 -11.64 -10.23
C TRP A 29 9.56 -10.92 -10.02
N GLY A 30 9.96 -10.63 -8.80
CA GLY A 30 11.29 -10.14 -8.45
C GLY A 30 12.38 -11.20 -8.62
N PRO A 31 13.65 -10.83 -8.35
CA PRO A 31 14.75 -11.78 -8.31
C PRO A 31 14.44 -12.97 -7.40
N GLU A 32 14.80 -14.18 -7.80
CA GLU A 32 14.40 -15.42 -7.12
C GLU A 32 14.90 -15.45 -5.67
N GLU A 33 16.11 -14.98 -5.46
CA GLU A 33 16.78 -14.89 -4.15
C GLU A 33 16.04 -13.97 -3.16
N ASP A 34 15.31 -12.96 -3.66
CA ASP A 34 14.61 -11.97 -2.82
C ASP A 34 13.13 -12.32 -2.58
N ARG A 35 12.56 -13.26 -3.32
CA ARG A 35 11.10 -13.54 -3.28
C ARG A 35 10.60 -13.91 -1.90
N ALA A 36 11.36 -14.70 -1.16
CA ALA A 36 11.01 -15.09 0.21
C ALA A 36 11.02 -13.89 1.17
N LEU A 37 11.95 -12.94 0.99
CA LEU A 37 11.99 -11.69 1.74
C LEU A 37 10.73 -10.87 1.49
N TRP A 38 10.36 -10.67 0.22
CA TRP A 38 9.19 -9.86 -0.15
C TRP A 38 7.87 -10.49 0.30
N ALA A 39 7.75 -11.82 0.24
CA ALA A 39 6.58 -12.52 0.77
C ALA A 39 6.41 -12.28 2.28
N ARG A 40 7.50 -12.34 3.05
CA ARG A 40 7.50 -12.00 4.48
C ARG A 40 7.20 -10.53 4.73
N ALA A 41 7.78 -9.63 3.93
CA ALA A 41 7.52 -8.18 4.03
C ALA A 41 6.03 -7.87 3.84
N ALA A 42 5.36 -8.51 2.87
CA ALA A 42 3.93 -8.37 2.66
C ALA A 42 3.11 -8.84 3.89
N ALA A 43 3.40 -10.03 4.42
CA ALA A 43 2.70 -10.57 5.58
C ALA A 43 2.89 -9.70 6.83
N VAL A 44 4.14 -9.32 7.15
CA VAL A 44 4.46 -8.47 8.29
C VAL A 44 3.81 -7.09 8.16
N SER A 45 3.75 -6.54 6.94
CA SER A 45 3.10 -5.25 6.70
C SER A 45 1.60 -5.31 6.94
N ARG A 46 0.91 -6.37 6.52
CA ARG A 46 -0.52 -6.57 6.82
C ARG A 46 -0.77 -6.60 8.32
N ASP A 47 0.03 -7.36 9.07
CA ASP A 47 -0.09 -7.44 10.52
C ASP A 47 0.20 -6.10 11.20
N TYR A 48 1.20 -5.37 10.72
CA TYR A 48 1.53 -4.04 11.23
C TYR A 48 0.37 -3.05 11.04
N LEU A 49 -0.21 -2.99 9.84
CA LEU A 49 -1.31 -2.07 9.55
C LEU A 49 -2.53 -2.31 10.46
N VAL A 50 -2.81 -3.57 10.80
CA VAL A 50 -3.87 -3.91 11.76
C VAL A 50 -3.54 -3.42 13.17
N LYS A 51 -2.29 -3.57 13.61
CA LYS A 51 -1.84 -3.14 14.94
C LYS A 51 -1.81 -1.62 15.08
N ALA A 52 -1.37 -0.91 14.03
CA ALA A 52 -1.24 0.54 14.02
C ALA A 52 -2.60 1.27 13.96
N ALA A 53 -3.62 0.63 13.38
CA ALA A 53 -4.93 1.24 13.24
C ALA A 53 -5.69 1.28 14.58
N HIS A 54 -6.08 2.47 14.99
CA HIS A 54 -6.84 2.66 16.22
C HIS A 54 -8.18 1.91 16.20
N SER A 55 -8.50 1.22 17.29
CA SER A 55 -9.61 0.25 17.37
C SER A 55 -11.01 0.83 17.10
N LYS A 56 -11.21 2.12 17.33
CA LYS A 56 -12.52 2.79 17.12
C LYS A 56 -12.56 3.59 15.82
N THR A 57 -11.51 4.37 15.54
CA THR A 57 -11.51 5.33 14.44
C THR A 57 -10.91 4.77 13.14
N GLY A 58 -10.04 3.75 13.24
CA GLY A 58 -9.24 3.26 12.10
C GLY A 58 -8.09 4.20 11.70
N LEU A 59 -7.89 5.32 12.39
CA LEU A 59 -6.78 6.23 12.17
C LEU A 59 -5.46 5.54 12.53
N VAL A 60 -4.41 5.81 11.75
CA VAL A 60 -3.05 5.31 11.98
C VAL A 60 -2.11 6.46 12.28
N PRO A 61 -1.06 6.28 13.08
CA PRO A 61 -0.09 7.33 13.32
C PRO A 61 0.74 7.63 12.06
N ASN A 62 1.22 8.87 11.95
CA ASN A 62 2.17 9.24 10.90
C ASN A 62 3.47 8.45 11.06
N PHE A 63 4.00 8.38 12.29
CA PHE A 63 5.10 7.49 12.64
C PHE A 63 4.70 6.56 13.79
N GLY A 64 5.19 5.33 13.76
CA GLY A 64 4.89 4.30 14.75
C GLY A 64 6.07 3.43 15.11
N GLN A 65 5.97 2.80 16.26
CA GLN A 65 6.88 1.72 16.66
C GLN A 65 6.52 0.42 15.94
N PHE A 66 7.38 -0.57 16.01
CA PHE A 66 7.16 -1.86 15.33
C PHE A 66 6.01 -2.69 15.90
N ASP A 67 5.56 -2.38 17.10
CA ASP A 67 4.37 -2.96 17.71
C ASP A 67 3.04 -2.31 17.27
N GLY A 68 3.13 -1.21 16.50
CA GLY A 68 1.99 -0.41 16.03
C GLY A 68 1.66 0.80 16.90
N SER A 69 2.33 0.96 18.06
CA SER A 69 2.10 2.13 18.92
C SER A 69 2.59 3.42 18.26
N PRO A 70 1.93 4.57 18.51
CA PRO A 70 2.33 5.86 17.95
C PRO A 70 3.72 6.28 18.41
N TRP A 71 4.48 6.96 17.54
CA TRP A 71 5.82 7.45 17.86
C TRP A 71 5.99 8.94 17.51
N GLY A 72 6.27 9.75 18.54
CA GLY A 72 6.50 11.18 18.41
C GLY A 72 7.95 11.53 18.05
N PHE A 73 8.44 11.09 16.91
CA PHE A 73 9.84 11.19 16.49
C PHE A 73 10.42 12.61 16.49
N ARG A 74 9.66 13.57 15.99
CA ARG A 74 10.04 15.00 15.92
C ARG A 74 9.12 15.91 16.69
N GLY A 75 8.33 15.34 17.59
CA GLY A 75 7.30 16.01 18.36
C GLY A 75 6.03 15.17 18.46
N PRO A 76 5.18 15.41 19.45
CA PRO A 76 3.97 14.62 19.68
C PRO A 76 2.98 14.65 18.49
N GLU A 77 3.05 15.68 17.65
CA GLU A 77 2.21 15.81 16.47
C GLU A 77 2.50 14.74 15.41
N THR A 78 3.71 14.16 15.39
CA THR A 78 4.05 13.09 14.44
C THR A 78 3.49 11.72 14.87
N ALA A 79 2.99 11.60 16.09
CA ALA A 79 2.22 10.46 16.55
C ALA A 79 0.73 10.53 16.16
N ALA A 80 0.29 11.63 15.54
CA ALA A 80 -1.07 11.85 15.09
C ALA A 80 -1.31 11.28 13.67
N PHE A 81 -2.60 11.16 13.29
CA PHE A 81 -2.98 10.93 11.91
C PHE A 81 -2.86 12.23 11.13
N ARG A 82 -1.95 12.26 10.17
CA ARG A 82 -1.65 13.43 9.32
C ARG A 82 -0.93 13.01 8.04
N GLU A 83 -0.71 13.90 7.14
CA GLU A 83 -0.06 13.81 5.83
C GLU A 83 0.32 12.40 5.34
N ASP A 84 1.43 11.81 5.84
CA ASP A 84 1.88 10.49 5.37
C ASP A 84 0.91 9.38 5.75
N ALA A 85 0.23 9.47 6.89
CA ALA A 85 -0.77 8.52 7.32
C ALA A 85 -2.00 8.45 6.38
N TRP A 86 -2.29 9.50 5.61
CA TRP A 86 -3.42 9.49 4.66
C TRP A 86 -3.28 8.40 3.60
N ARG A 87 -2.05 8.06 3.19
CA ARG A 87 -1.77 7.04 2.17
C ARG A 87 -2.05 5.62 2.64
N VAL A 88 -2.10 5.40 3.94
CA VAL A 88 -2.16 4.04 4.50
C VAL A 88 -3.45 3.33 4.10
N ALA A 89 -4.58 4.04 4.08
CA ALA A 89 -5.85 3.48 3.63
C ALA A 89 -5.82 3.04 2.16
N MET A 90 -5.14 3.81 1.31
CA MET A 90 -4.88 3.42 -0.08
C MET A 90 -4.04 2.13 -0.14
N ASN A 91 -2.98 2.01 0.67
CA ASN A 91 -2.08 0.85 0.64
C ASN A 91 -2.79 -0.47 0.98
N TRP A 92 -3.56 -0.53 2.07
CA TRP A 92 -4.28 -1.78 2.41
C TRP A 92 -5.44 -2.07 1.47
N SER A 93 -6.08 -1.03 0.92
CA SER A 93 -7.23 -1.22 0.04
C SER A 93 -6.83 -1.70 -1.34
N VAL A 94 -5.70 -1.22 -1.86
CA VAL A 94 -5.09 -1.74 -3.09
C VAL A 94 -4.65 -3.19 -2.91
N ASP A 95 -4.02 -3.52 -1.78
CA ASP A 95 -3.64 -4.90 -1.46
C ASP A 95 -4.87 -5.82 -1.38
N ARG A 96 -5.95 -5.36 -0.77
CA ARG A 96 -7.22 -6.09 -0.75
C ARG A 96 -7.78 -6.31 -2.15
N SER A 97 -7.78 -5.25 -2.97
CA SER A 97 -8.32 -5.30 -4.34
C SER A 97 -7.52 -6.24 -5.24
N TRP A 98 -6.19 -6.22 -5.17
CA TRP A 98 -5.33 -7.02 -6.05
C TRP A 98 -5.20 -8.48 -5.60
N TRP A 99 -5.07 -8.73 -4.29
CA TRP A 99 -4.68 -10.04 -3.79
C TRP A 99 -5.72 -10.70 -2.89
N GLY A 100 -6.50 -9.95 -2.17
CA GLY A 100 -7.55 -10.48 -1.30
C GLY A 100 -7.06 -11.36 -0.15
N LYS A 101 -5.78 -11.34 0.19
CA LYS A 101 -5.14 -12.26 1.13
C LYS A 101 -5.44 -12.00 2.61
N ASP A 102 -5.86 -10.78 2.97
CA ASP A 102 -6.15 -10.41 4.34
C ASP A 102 -7.56 -9.81 4.46
N SER A 103 -8.47 -10.54 5.11
CA SER A 103 -9.85 -10.09 5.29
C SER A 103 -9.98 -8.93 6.28
N ARG A 104 -9.02 -8.74 7.20
CA ARG A 104 -9.01 -7.66 8.21
C ARG A 104 -8.97 -6.27 7.57
N GLN A 105 -8.45 -6.16 6.35
CA GLN A 105 -8.41 -4.90 5.59
C GLN A 105 -9.80 -4.32 5.29
N ARG A 106 -10.83 -5.17 5.23
CA ARG A 106 -12.23 -4.74 5.11
C ARG A 106 -12.64 -3.94 6.34
N GLU A 107 -12.38 -4.49 7.51
CA GLU A 107 -12.72 -3.82 8.77
C GLU A 107 -11.95 -2.51 8.95
N LEU A 108 -10.68 -2.45 8.53
CA LEU A 108 -9.89 -1.22 8.54
C LEU A 108 -10.56 -0.13 7.69
N SER A 109 -10.95 -0.43 6.46
CA SER A 109 -11.63 0.51 5.57
C SER A 109 -12.99 0.94 6.11
N ASP A 110 -13.81 -0.01 6.56
CA ASP A 110 -15.13 0.29 7.10
C ASP A 110 -15.06 1.17 8.36
N ARG A 111 -14.08 0.96 9.21
CA ARG A 111 -13.86 1.73 10.43
C ARG A 111 -13.40 3.15 10.11
N LEU A 112 -12.42 3.29 9.23
CA LEU A 112 -11.91 4.58 8.80
C LEU A 112 -12.99 5.42 8.10
N GLN A 113 -13.70 4.83 7.13
CA GLN A 113 -14.75 5.55 6.41
C GLN A 113 -15.93 5.90 7.31
N ARG A 114 -16.31 5.04 8.27
CA ARG A 114 -17.34 5.37 9.27
C ARG A 114 -16.93 6.55 10.12
N PHE A 115 -15.67 6.61 10.52
CA PHE A 115 -15.15 7.75 11.26
C PHE A 115 -15.27 9.05 10.46
N PHE A 116 -14.74 9.11 9.24
CA PHE A 116 -14.79 10.34 8.43
C PHE A 116 -16.21 10.71 7.99
N GLU A 117 -17.07 9.74 7.70
CA GLU A 117 -18.49 10.01 7.43
C GLU A 117 -19.18 10.70 8.63
N SER A 118 -18.86 10.29 9.85
CA SER A 118 -19.41 10.90 11.07
C SER A 118 -18.91 12.32 11.33
N GLN A 119 -17.79 12.72 10.71
CA GLN A 119 -17.24 14.08 10.81
C GLN A 119 -17.79 15.05 9.74
N GLY A 120 -18.61 14.55 8.81
CA GLY A 120 -19.19 15.33 7.71
C GLY A 120 -18.36 15.25 6.43
N MET A 121 -18.96 14.67 5.36
CA MET A 121 -18.27 14.35 4.11
C MET A 121 -17.59 15.55 3.43
N GLU A 122 -18.21 16.73 3.53
CA GLU A 122 -17.76 17.96 2.85
C GLU A 122 -16.78 18.80 3.71
N THR A 123 -16.56 18.42 4.98
CA THR A 123 -15.93 19.34 5.94
C THR A 123 -14.92 18.70 6.89
N TYR A 124 -14.78 17.36 6.90
CA TYR A 124 -13.87 16.73 7.86
C TYR A 124 -12.44 17.24 7.73
N GLY A 125 -11.80 17.48 8.87
CA GLY A 125 -10.43 17.95 8.95
C GLY A 125 -9.40 16.90 8.52
N ASP A 126 -8.17 17.32 8.38
CA ASP A 126 -7.10 16.48 7.84
C ASP A 126 -6.01 16.09 8.85
N ASN A 127 -6.13 16.52 10.12
CA ASN A 127 -5.18 16.16 11.15
C ASN A 127 -5.92 15.84 12.46
N TRP A 128 -5.68 14.65 13.00
CA TRP A 128 -6.44 14.09 14.12
C TRP A 128 -5.53 13.35 15.08
N LYS A 129 -5.81 13.43 16.40
CA LYS A 129 -5.32 12.41 17.31
C LYS A 129 -5.98 11.08 16.95
N LEU A 130 -5.35 9.97 17.28
CA LEU A 130 -5.88 8.65 16.91
C LEU A 130 -7.23 8.35 17.56
N ASP A 131 -7.52 8.95 18.73
CA ASP A 131 -8.80 8.83 19.42
C ASP A 131 -9.98 9.55 18.75
N GLY A 132 -9.70 10.35 17.70
CA GLY A 132 -10.67 11.15 16.96
C GLY A 132 -10.77 12.61 17.41
N THR A 133 -9.88 13.09 18.27
CA THR A 133 -9.80 14.51 18.60
C THR A 133 -9.22 15.29 17.42
N LEU A 134 -9.96 16.30 16.92
CA LEU A 134 -9.53 17.15 15.81
C LEU A 134 -8.33 18.01 16.21
N ILE A 135 -7.31 18.09 15.34
CA ILE A 135 -6.15 18.97 15.50
C ILE A 135 -6.17 20.10 14.45
N ARG A 136 -6.55 19.79 13.20
CA ARG A 136 -6.62 20.77 12.11
C ARG A 136 -7.86 20.49 11.25
N ASP A 137 -8.65 21.52 11.02
CA ASP A 137 -9.94 21.48 10.33
C ASP A 137 -9.85 21.67 8.80
N ARG A 138 -8.64 21.77 8.22
CA ARG A 138 -8.48 21.86 6.77
C ARG A 138 -9.03 20.63 6.08
N HIS A 139 -9.97 20.81 5.16
CA HIS A 139 -10.49 19.74 4.30
C HIS A 139 -9.53 19.50 3.13
N SER A 140 -8.59 18.56 3.28
CA SER A 140 -7.54 18.31 2.29
C SER A 140 -8.00 17.44 1.12
N PRO A 141 -7.84 17.89 -0.14
CA PRO A 141 -8.11 17.07 -1.31
C PRO A 141 -7.35 15.74 -1.33
N GLY A 142 -6.09 15.73 -0.85
CA GLY A 142 -5.30 14.51 -0.76
C GLY A 142 -5.89 13.46 0.18
N LEU A 143 -6.42 13.88 1.34
CA LEU A 143 -7.09 12.98 2.27
C LEU A 143 -8.44 12.49 1.70
N VAL A 144 -9.22 13.38 1.11
CA VAL A 144 -10.48 13.00 0.45
C VAL A 144 -10.23 11.95 -0.62
N ALA A 145 -9.18 12.15 -1.41
CA ALA A 145 -8.81 11.23 -2.48
C ALA A 145 -8.41 9.83 -1.94
N THR A 146 -7.54 9.76 -0.93
CA THR A 146 -7.11 8.47 -0.36
C THR A 146 -8.22 7.74 0.37
N ASN A 147 -9.13 8.46 1.03
CA ASN A 147 -10.35 7.89 1.61
C ASN A 147 -11.30 7.32 0.53
N GLY A 148 -11.32 7.91 -0.67
CA GLY A 148 -12.02 7.35 -1.83
C GLY A 148 -11.49 5.97 -2.23
N VAL A 149 -10.15 5.76 -2.17
CA VAL A 149 -9.54 4.45 -2.46
C VAL A 149 -9.86 3.41 -1.38
N ALA A 150 -10.09 3.83 -0.12
CA ALA A 150 -10.52 2.93 0.94
C ALA A 150 -11.80 2.15 0.58
N SER A 151 -12.61 2.67 -0.33
CA SER A 151 -13.81 2.01 -0.87
C SER A 151 -13.53 0.67 -1.56
N LEU A 152 -12.32 0.44 -2.08
CA LEU A 152 -11.93 -0.84 -2.69
C LEU A 152 -11.93 -2.01 -1.70
N ALA A 153 -11.83 -1.74 -0.41
CA ALA A 153 -11.87 -2.75 0.65
C ALA A 153 -13.13 -2.67 1.52
N SER A 154 -13.95 -1.63 1.40
CA SER A 154 -15.16 -1.44 2.22
C SER A 154 -16.20 -2.54 1.95
N THR A 155 -16.93 -2.92 3.00
CA THR A 155 -18.09 -3.84 2.92
C THR A 155 -19.41 -3.10 2.81
N ASP A 156 -19.47 -1.81 3.17
CA ASP A 156 -20.65 -0.96 3.07
C ASP A 156 -20.67 -0.23 1.72
N GLY A 157 -21.40 -0.78 0.77
CA GLY A 157 -21.49 -0.24 -0.60
C GLY A 157 -22.10 1.17 -0.67
N ALA A 158 -23.00 1.53 0.23
CA ALA A 158 -23.60 2.86 0.26
C ALA A 158 -22.58 3.91 0.72
N ARG A 159 -21.80 3.58 1.77
CA ARG A 159 -20.71 4.44 2.25
C ARG A 159 -19.58 4.50 1.21
N ALA A 160 -19.15 3.37 0.67
CA ALA A 160 -18.13 3.32 -0.37
C ALA A 160 -18.46 4.23 -1.55
N ARG A 161 -19.74 4.26 -1.97
CA ARG A 161 -20.21 5.15 -3.05
C ARG A 161 -19.99 6.63 -2.68
N LYS A 162 -20.37 7.08 -1.48
CA LYS A 162 -20.18 8.47 -1.05
C LYS A 162 -18.72 8.91 -1.15
N PHE A 163 -17.79 8.07 -0.66
CA PHE A 163 -16.36 8.36 -0.73
C PHE A 163 -15.80 8.32 -2.15
N THR A 164 -16.30 7.43 -3.00
CA THR A 164 -15.91 7.39 -4.42
C THR A 164 -16.45 8.60 -5.18
N GLU A 165 -17.67 9.03 -4.90
CA GLU A 165 -18.25 10.25 -5.48
C GLU A 165 -17.50 11.51 -5.00
N ALA A 166 -17.09 11.57 -3.73
CA ALA A 166 -16.26 12.66 -3.22
C ALA A 166 -14.90 12.73 -3.96
N LEU A 167 -14.24 11.58 -4.18
CA LEU A 167 -13.01 11.53 -5.00
C LEU A 167 -13.26 11.98 -6.44
N TRP A 168 -14.34 11.53 -7.06
CA TRP A 168 -14.66 11.85 -8.46
C TRP A 168 -14.95 13.33 -8.67
N ASN A 169 -15.58 13.97 -7.70
CA ASN A 169 -15.99 15.39 -7.74
C ASN A 169 -14.89 16.34 -7.22
N LEU A 170 -13.72 15.83 -6.82
CA LEU A 170 -12.62 16.68 -6.41
C LEU A 170 -12.12 17.58 -7.56
N ASP A 171 -12.02 18.87 -7.29
CA ASP A 171 -11.29 19.76 -8.15
C ASP A 171 -9.80 19.38 -8.20
N VAL A 172 -9.16 19.59 -9.34
CA VAL A 172 -7.72 19.38 -9.47
C VAL A 172 -6.97 20.32 -8.52
N PRO A 173 -6.17 19.80 -7.57
CA PRO A 173 -5.46 20.63 -6.62
C PRO A 173 -4.55 21.66 -7.32
N SER A 174 -4.85 22.94 -7.18
CA SER A 174 -4.14 24.07 -7.82
C SER A 174 -3.38 24.96 -6.84
N SER A 175 -3.57 24.76 -5.54
CA SER A 175 -2.89 25.53 -4.48
C SER A 175 -1.36 25.42 -4.59
N LYS A 176 -0.66 26.55 -4.49
CA LYS A 176 0.81 26.61 -4.58
C LYS A 176 1.51 25.75 -3.51
N VAL A 177 0.96 25.68 -2.29
CA VAL A 177 1.60 25.00 -1.15
C VAL A 177 1.40 23.50 -1.19
N PHE A 178 0.19 23.03 -1.52
CA PHE A 178 -0.17 21.61 -1.44
C PHE A 178 -0.37 20.97 -2.82
N ARG A 179 -0.25 21.72 -3.89
CA ARG A 179 -0.49 21.25 -5.25
C ARG A 179 0.25 19.97 -5.59
N TYR A 180 1.51 19.87 -5.20
CA TYR A 180 2.32 18.69 -5.46
C TYR A 180 1.77 17.46 -4.73
N TYR A 181 1.64 17.52 -3.42
CA TYR A 181 1.27 16.38 -2.58
C TYR A 181 -0.19 15.96 -2.81
N ASP A 182 -1.13 16.89 -2.65
CA ASP A 182 -2.56 16.63 -2.87
C ASP A 182 -2.82 16.21 -4.32
N GLY A 183 -2.13 16.78 -5.31
CA GLY A 183 -2.27 16.44 -6.72
C GLY A 183 -1.77 15.02 -7.03
N LEU A 184 -0.64 14.59 -6.46
CA LEU A 184 -0.17 13.22 -6.61
C LEU A 184 -1.12 12.22 -5.94
N LEU A 185 -1.60 12.51 -4.74
CA LEU A 185 -2.55 11.64 -4.06
C LEU A 185 -3.86 11.53 -4.85
N SER A 186 -4.37 12.64 -5.39
CA SER A 186 -5.59 12.63 -6.22
C SER A 186 -5.39 11.81 -7.49
N LEU A 187 -4.27 11.99 -8.20
CA LEU A 187 -3.95 11.23 -9.40
C LEU A 187 -3.87 9.72 -9.12
N MET A 188 -3.09 9.32 -8.12
CA MET A 188 -2.92 7.91 -7.76
C MET A 188 -4.24 7.31 -7.29
N SER A 189 -5.04 8.05 -6.54
CA SER A 189 -6.34 7.60 -6.07
C SER A 189 -7.32 7.36 -7.22
N LEU A 190 -7.39 8.25 -8.20
CA LEU A 190 -8.21 8.06 -9.40
C LEU A 190 -7.75 6.84 -10.22
N LEU A 191 -6.45 6.64 -10.37
CA LEU A 191 -5.89 5.47 -11.06
C LEU A 191 -6.26 4.16 -10.36
N HIS A 192 -6.17 4.11 -9.03
CA HIS A 192 -6.54 2.92 -8.26
C HIS A 192 -8.05 2.68 -8.25
N ALA A 193 -8.85 3.70 -7.93
CA ALA A 193 -10.30 3.57 -7.83
C ALA A 193 -10.96 3.24 -9.17
N SER A 194 -10.41 3.72 -10.29
CA SER A 194 -10.89 3.41 -11.65
C SER A 194 -10.45 2.04 -12.17
N GLY A 195 -9.56 1.32 -11.47
CA GLY A 195 -8.97 0.07 -11.93
C GLY A 195 -7.95 0.23 -13.09
N ARG A 196 -7.54 1.47 -13.41
CA ARG A 196 -6.54 1.73 -14.47
C ARG A 196 -5.13 1.36 -14.04
N PHE A 197 -4.84 1.45 -12.75
CA PHE A 197 -3.59 0.97 -12.18
C PHE A 197 -3.82 -0.43 -11.61
N GLN A 198 -3.45 -1.43 -12.38
CA GLN A 198 -3.74 -2.84 -12.11
C GLN A 198 -2.50 -3.70 -12.31
N VAL A 199 -2.55 -4.92 -11.79
CA VAL A 199 -1.49 -5.92 -12.00
C VAL A 199 -1.50 -6.35 -13.47
N ILE A 200 -0.33 -6.24 -14.12
CA ILE A 200 -0.10 -6.77 -15.47
C ILE A 200 0.86 -7.95 -15.34
N GLU A 201 0.35 -9.15 -15.58
CA GLU A 201 1.17 -10.36 -15.49
C GLU A 201 2.19 -10.41 -16.63
N PRO A 202 3.46 -10.79 -16.34
CA PRO A 202 4.44 -11.02 -17.39
C PRO A 202 3.94 -12.13 -18.33
N LYS A 203 4.04 -11.89 -19.63
CA LYS A 203 3.78 -12.96 -20.61
C LYS A 203 4.79 -14.09 -20.40
N PRO A 204 4.36 -15.38 -20.44
CA PRO A 204 5.30 -16.49 -20.41
C PRO A 204 6.35 -16.30 -21.50
N ARG A 205 7.64 -16.33 -21.12
CA ARG A 205 8.71 -16.41 -22.15
C ARG A 205 8.45 -17.66 -22.97
N ALA A 206 8.28 -17.50 -24.29
CA ALA A 206 8.32 -18.64 -25.19
C ALA A 206 9.66 -19.35 -24.97
N VAL A 207 9.61 -20.54 -24.38
CA VAL A 207 10.78 -21.39 -24.25
C VAL A 207 11.13 -21.78 -25.70
N ASN A 208 12.18 -21.16 -26.23
CA ASN A 208 12.67 -21.52 -27.56
C ASN A 208 13.07 -23.02 -27.52
N ALA A 209 12.20 -23.87 -28.06
CA ALA A 209 12.42 -25.33 -28.23
C ALA A 209 13.58 -25.67 -29.19
N ARG A 210 14.53 -24.75 -29.34
CA ARG A 210 15.68 -24.91 -30.28
C ARG A 210 17.01 -25.28 -29.62
N ALA A 211 17.05 -25.54 -28.31
CA ALA A 211 18.31 -25.88 -27.63
C ALA A 211 18.54 -27.38 -27.37
N SER A 212 17.76 -28.29 -27.96
CA SER A 212 17.97 -29.74 -27.80
C SER A 212 18.15 -30.52 -29.10
N ARG A 213 18.89 -29.97 -30.04
CA ARG A 213 19.34 -30.76 -31.21
C ARG A 213 20.76 -30.39 -31.62
N THR A 214 21.72 -30.77 -30.81
CA THR A 214 23.10 -31.07 -31.26
C THR A 214 23.77 -31.99 -30.23
N ALA A 215 23.29 -33.25 -30.17
CA ALA A 215 24.13 -34.32 -29.71
C ALA A 215 25.06 -34.63 -30.91
N VAL A 216 26.24 -34.03 -30.90
CA VAL A 216 27.33 -34.40 -31.82
C VAL A 216 27.77 -35.80 -31.40
N THR A 217 27.41 -36.79 -32.21
CA THR A 217 27.96 -38.16 -32.14
C THR A 217 29.41 -38.07 -32.57
N LEU A 218 30.34 -38.18 -31.65
CA LEU A 218 31.76 -38.36 -31.98
C LEU A 218 31.98 -39.77 -32.55
N PRO A 219 32.72 -39.96 -33.65
CA PRO A 219 33.04 -41.26 -34.20
C PRO A 219 34.01 -41.99 -33.26
N ARG A 220 33.70 -43.24 -32.98
CA ARG A 220 34.53 -44.23 -32.24
C ARG A 220 35.84 -44.40 -33.04
N ALA A 221 36.96 -44.09 -32.42
CA ALA A 221 38.28 -44.49 -32.94
C ALA A 221 38.42 -46.00 -32.84
N SER A 222 38.64 -46.62 -33.97
CA SER A 222 38.98 -48.03 -34.10
C SER A 222 40.42 -48.24 -33.63
N SER A 223 40.59 -49.03 -32.58
CA SER A 223 41.88 -49.58 -32.16
C SER A 223 42.27 -50.71 -33.11
N THR A 224 43.30 -50.52 -33.93
CA THR A 224 44.03 -51.55 -34.61
C THR A 224 45.34 -51.81 -33.82
N ALA A 225 45.40 -52.94 -33.19
CA ALA A 225 46.64 -53.55 -32.66
C ALA A 225 47.43 -54.15 -33.82
N ALA A 226 48.72 -53.88 -33.90
CA ALA A 226 49.67 -54.71 -34.61
C ALA A 226 51.06 -54.57 -33.97
N ARG A 227 51.49 -55.67 -33.45
CA ARG A 227 52.85 -56.20 -33.23
C ARG A 227 53.88 -55.38 -32.44
#